data_469fa9407db90f3ebf7a79c6f504886f
#
_entry.id   469fa9407db90f3ebf7a79c6f504886f
#
_cell.length_a   1.000
_cell.length_b   1.000
_cell.length_c   1.000
_cell.angle_alpha   90.00
_cell.angle_beta   90.00
_cell.angle_gamma   90.00
#
_symmetry.space_group_name_H-M   'P 1'
#
loop_
_entity.id
_entity.type
_entity.pdbx_description
1 polymer ?
#
loop_
_entity_poly.entity_id
_entity_poly.type
_entity_poly.pdbx_seq_one_letter_code
_entity_poly.pdbx_strand_id
1 'polypeptide(L)'
;LGYVLIILIFIALGGAGWFFSGVIYEGGLNPDFNDTASIGTAEDRVSVTKVNNNSIVLNVEEEMWGPLLERGIYGIIGQNGDAVVGNIISTEGVVVERELINQHGTIVEGDRIRGTSLVVRDNKGEYKILGTSSWSGQAAEGVYTPKSVSNLDYETIYYQSDLGEFPAYLTNEGDIGIVIFVHGFRGDYSREVFAKMRAGEIVDMGYRSMIISYRNDKGLPKDPSGIFQYGTTEWEDIDGAIDKALEYTDNVVLWGTSGGGGPISSWLGNVGDKSKIKGIIYEAPVINFWESVKVNGAARYPWVPQQLFSYFKLVTEIRYSIDFDNMNFTDAVINSDIPVLLFHGDDDEWVP
;
A
#
# COMPACT_ATOMS: atom_id res chain seq x y z
N LEU A 1 -15.53 43.19 -25.81
CA LEU A 1 -15.96 42.30 -24.69
C LEU A 1 -15.65 40.84 -24.97
N GLY A 2 -15.97 40.31 -26.19
CA GLY A 2 -15.71 38.91 -26.57
C GLY A 2 -14.25 38.46 -26.46
N TYR A 3 -13.32 39.25 -26.96
CA TYR A 3 -11.87 38.92 -26.87
C TYR A 3 -11.36 38.87 -25.43
N VAL A 4 -11.84 39.75 -24.56
CA VAL A 4 -11.47 39.75 -23.13
C VAL A 4 -11.99 38.49 -22.44
N LEU A 5 -13.20 38.07 -22.75
CA LEU A 5 -13.77 36.84 -22.19
C LEU A 5 -12.99 35.60 -22.65
N ILE A 6 -12.62 35.53 -23.93
CA ILE A 6 -11.78 34.44 -24.47
C ILE A 6 -10.44 34.38 -23.74
N ILE A 7 -9.75 35.51 -23.59
CA ILE A 7 -8.47 35.58 -22.87
C ILE A 7 -8.64 35.10 -21.40
N LEU A 8 -9.68 35.51 -20.72
CA LEU A 8 -9.95 35.09 -19.33
C LEU A 8 -10.20 33.59 -19.24
N ILE A 9 -10.90 33.01 -20.21
CA ILE A 9 -11.13 31.56 -20.26
C ILE A 9 -9.79 30.81 -20.47
N PHE A 10 -8.92 31.28 -21.39
CA PHE A 10 -7.60 30.66 -21.57
C PHE A 10 -6.71 30.77 -20.35
N ILE A 11 -6.73 31.89 -19.65
CA ILE A 11 -5.98 32.07 -18.38
C ILE A 11 -6.52 31.11 -17.31
N ALA A 12 -7.84 30.99 -17.19
CA ALA A 12 -8.47 30.11 -16.21
C ALA A 12 -8.17 28.62 -16.49
N LEU A 13 -8.28 28.19 -17.74
CA LEU A 13 -7.94 26.83 -18.15
C LEU A 13 -6.43 26.55 -17.96
N GLY A 14 -5.56 27.48 -18.35
CA GLY A 14 -4.12 27.34 -18.14
C GLY A 14 -3.77 27.23 -16.66
N GLY A 15 -4.38 28.05 -15.80
CA GLY A 15 -4.21 27.98 -14.35
C GLY A 15 -4.73 26.67 -13.76
N ALA A 16 -5.90 26.21 -14.19
CA ALA A 16 -6.47 24.93 -13.74
C ALA A 16 -5.58 23.75 -14.18
N GLY A 17 -5.14 23.73 -15.44
CA GLY A 17 -4.26 22.68 -15.94
C GLY A 17 -2.93 22.63 -15.16
N TRP A 18 -2.34 23.78 -14.88
CA TRP A 18 -1.12 23.88 -14.08
C TRP A 18 -1.32 23.39 -12.64
N PHE A 19 -2.42 23.79 -12.00
CA PHE A 19 -2.76 23.36 -10.64
C PHE A 19 -2.96 21.85 -10.57
N PHE A 20 -3.85 21.28 -11.41
CA PHE A 20 -4.14 19.85 -11.35
C PHE A 20 -2.95 18.99 -11.81
N SER A 21 -2.10 19.44 -12.73
CA SER A 21 -0.86 18.74 -13.05
C SER A 21 0.08 18.66 -11.85
N GLY A 22 0.12 19.71 -11.02
CA GLY A 22 0.87 19.71 -9.76
C GLY A 22 0.27 18.72 -8.74
N VAL A 23 -1.06 18.67 -8.63
CA VAL A 23 -1.75 17.70 -7.75
C VAL A 23 -1.45 16.26 -8.16
N ILE A 24 -1.48 15.95 -9.46
CA ILE A 24 -1.15 14.61 -9.98
C ILE A 24 0.31 14.26 -9.68
N TYR A 25 1.23 15.21 -9.89
CA TYR A 25 2.64 15.00 -9.60
C TYR A 25 2.89 14.71 -8.12
N GLU A 26 2.46 15.59 -7.23
CA GLU A 26 2.66 15.44 -5.79
C GLU A 26 1.88 14.25 -5.23
N GLY A 27 0.72 13.95 -5.78
CA GLY A 27 -0.13 12.85 -5.33
C GLY A 27 0.36 11.47 -5.75
N GLY A 28 1.05 11.34 -6.89
CA GLY A 28 1.34 10.04 -7.45
C GLY A 28 2.71 9.86 -8.09
N LEU A 29 3.37 10.91 -8.54
CA LEU A 29 4.60 10.79 -9.33
C LEU A 29 5.86 11.18 -8.55
N ASN A 30 5.75 12.04 -7.53
CA ASN A 30 6.88 12.58 -6.80
C ASN A 30 7.48 11.55 -5.83
N PRO A 31 8.73 11.08 -6.04
CA PRO A 31 9.41 10.18 -5.12
C PRO A 31 9.94 10.88 -3.86
N ASP A 32 10.12 12.21 -3.89
CA ASP A 32 10.62 13.02 -2.77
C ASP A 32 9.49 13.52 -1.86
N PHE A 33 8.38 12.79 -1.80
CA PHE A 33 7.30 13.13 -0.90
C PHE A 33 7.82 13.20 0.54
N ASN A 34 7.96 14.41 1.04
CA ASN A 34 8.22 14.62 2.45
C ASN A 34 6.96 14.24 3.22
N ASP A 35 7.01 13.11 3.85
CA ASP A 35 6.04 12.66 4.80
C ASP A 35 6.12 13.44 6.12
N THR A 36 6.11 14.74 5.99
CA THR A 36 5.74 15.66 7.05
C THR A 36 4.22 15.84 7.11
N ALA A 37 3.44 14.99 6.44
CA ALA A 37 2.11 14.77 6.94
C ALA A 37 2.34 14.39 8.42
N SER A 38 2.39 15.44 9.25
CA SER A 38 2.23 15.28 10.68
C SER A 38 1.23 14.16 10.81
N ILE A 39 1.60 13.09 11.48
CA ILE A 39 0.63 12.24 12.14
C ILE A 39 -0.21 13.26 12.85
N GLY A 40 -1.27 13.72 12.16
CA GLY A 40 -2.19 14.65 12.75
C GLY A 40 -2.54 13.91 13.99
N THR A 41 -2.30 14.51 15.14
CA THR A 41 -2.75 13.95 16.40
C THR A 41 -4.19 13.58 16.11
N ALA A 42 -4.40 12.28 15.80
CA ALA A 42 -5.73 11.79 15.48
C ALA A 42 -6.51 12.17 16.72
N GLU A 43 -7.31 13.22 16.58
CA GLU A 43 -8.03 13.75 17.71
C GLU A 43 -8.78 12.55 18.26
N ASP A 44 -8.65 12.32 19.54
CA ASP A 44 -9.20 11.18 20.27
C ASP A 44 -10.74 11.18 20.12
N ARG A 45 -11.26 10.57 19.07
CA ARG A 45 -12.67 10.67 18.65
C ARG A 45 -13.48 9.41 18.93
N VAL A 46 -12.84 8.40 19.47
CA VAL A 46 -13.48 7.21 19.99
C VAL A 46 -13.36 7.25 21.50
N SER A 47 -14.46 7.21 22.22
CA SER A 47 -14.45 7.14 23.67
C SER A 47 -14.77 5.73 24.17
N VAL A 48 -14.07 5.33 25.22
CA VAL A 48 -14.36 4.09 25.95
C VAL A 48 -15.51 4.37 26.89
N THR A 49 -16.68 3.77 26.64
CA THR A 49 -17.85 3.96 27.49
C THR A 49 -17.97 2.93 28.59
N LYS A 50 -17.34 1.76 28.39
CA LYS A 50 -17.29 0.70 29.41
C LYS A 50 -16.18 -0.31 29.09
N VAL A 51 -15.56 -0.81 30.15
CA VAL A 51 -14.62 -1.96 30.06
C VAL A 51 -15.14 -3.08 30.97
N ASN A 52 -15.37 -4.25 30.39
CA ASN A 52 -15.71 -5.47 31.11
C ASN A 52 -14.52 -6.45 31.05
N ASN A 53 -14.60 -7.59 31.72
CA ASN A 53 -13.52 -8.58 31.75
C ASN A 53 -13.13 -9.08 30.34
N ASN A 54 -14.11 -9.26 29.44
CA ASN A 54 -13.90 -9.85 28.12
C ASN A 54 -14.49 -8.98 26.98
N SER A 55 -14.89 -7.75 27.27
CA SER A 55 -15.43 -6.86 26.26
C SER A 55 -15.13 -5.38 26.59
N ILE A 56 -15.15 -4.57 25.54
CA ILE A 56 -15.04 -3.13 25.63
C ILE A 56 -16.15 -2.49 24.81
N VAL A 57 -16.75 -1.47 25.37
CA VAL A 57 -17.79 -0.66 24.68
C VAL A 57 -17.18 0.64 24.24
N LEU A 58 -17.25 0.90 22.95
CA LEU A 58 -16.68 2.06 22.27
C LEU A 58 -17.79 2.90 21.67
N ASN A 59 -17.72 4.21 21.87
CA ASN A 59 -18.53 5.16 21.13
C ASN A 59 -17.69 5.79 20.01
N VAL A 60 -18.07 5.52 18.77
CA VAL A 60 -17.34 5.89 17.54
C VAL A 60 -18.00 7.13 16.97
N GLU A 61 -17.55 8.31 17.39
CA GLU A 61 -18.21 9.60 17.11
C GLU A 61 -18.03 10.08 15.66
N GLU A 62 -17.17 9.44 14.84
CA GLU A 62 -16.91 9.86 13.45
C GLU A 62 -16.77 8.74 12.44
N GLU A 63 -17.13 9.09 11.19
CA GLU A 63 -17.08 8.25 10.00
C GLU A 63 -15.68 7.66 9.70
N MET A 64 -14.62 8.38 10.04
CA MET A 64 -13.22 7.92 9.91
C MET A 64 -12.88 6.67 10.74
N TRP A 65 -13.66 6.36 11.77
CA TRP A 65 -13.48 5.19 12.63
C TRP A 65 -14.52 4.09 12.35
N GLY A 66 -15.24 4.23 11.24
CA GLY A 66 -16.19 3.24 10.73
C GLY A 66 -15.69 1.80 10.80
N PRO A 67 -14.41 1.47 10.54
CA PRO A 67 -13.88 0.11 10.68
C PRO A 67 -14.14 -0.52 12.06
N LEU A 68 -14.19 0.26 13.15
CA LEU A 68 -14.54 -0.27 14.46
C LEU A 68 -16.01 -0.71 14.58
N LEU A 69 -16.88 -0.28 13.65
CA LEU A 69 -18.27 -0.72 13.53
C LEU A 69 -18.42 -1.94 12.62
N GLU A 70 -17.34 -2.36 11.95
CA GLU A 70 -17.32 -3.47 11.01
C GLU A 70 -16.67 -4.73 11.59
N ARG A 71 -16.83 -5.85 10.90
CA ARG A 71 -16.18 -7.11 11.30
C ARG A 71 -14.67 -7.00 11.11
N GLY A 72 -13.92 -7.51 12.06
CA GLY A 72 -12.46 -7.53 11.99
C GLY A 72 -11.82 -7.54 13.37
N ILE A 73 -10.51 -7.66 13.39
CA ILE A 73 -9.67 -7.56 14.59
C ILE A 73 -8.89 -6.26 14.47
N TYR A 74 -8.99 -5.42 15.50
CA TYR A 74 -8.39 -4.10 15.49
C TYR A 74 -7.57 -3.87 16.75
N GLY A 75 -6.46 -3.14 16.62
CA GLY A 75 -5.75 -2.58 17.74
C GLY A 75 -6.32 -1.21 18.11
N ILE A 76 -6.51 -0.95 19.37
CA ILE A 76 -6.88 0.37 19.89
C ILE A 76 -5.80 0.88 20.84
N ILE A 77 -5.44 2.15 20.73
CA ILE A 77 -4.39 2.77 21.54
C ILE A 77 -5.00 3.91 22.35
N GLY A 78 -4.97 3.76 23.65
CA GLY A 78 -5.32 4.78 24.62
C GLY A 78 -4.10 5.52 25.16
N GLN A 79 -4.33 6.41 26.13
CA GLN A 79 -3.25 7.22 26.73
C GLN A 79 -2.29 6.37 27.58
N ASN A 80 -2.81 5.39 28.29
CA ASN A 80 -2.08 4.62 29.29
C ASN A 80 -2.02 3.12 28.98
N GLY A 81 -2.48 2.71 27.81
CA GLY A 81 -2.47 1.32 27.38
C GLY A 81 -3.02 1.12 25.98
N ASP A 82 -2.90 -0.08 25.52
CA ASP A 82 -3.44 -0.55 24.25
C ASP A 82 -4.23 -1.86 24.42
N ALA A 83 -5.09 -2.17 23.46
CA ALA A 83 -5.82 -3.43 23.46
C ALA A 83 -6.10 -3.92 22.05
N VAL A 84 -6.23 -5.24 21.91
CA VAL A 84 -6.74 -5.89 20.71
C VAL A 84 -8.20 -6.23 20.91
N VAL A 85 -9.05 -5.73 20.02
CA VAL A 85 -10.50 -5.98 20.02
C VAL A 85 -10.88 -6.88 18.85
N GLY A 86 -11.72 -7.85 19.14
CA GLY A 86 -12.16 -8.89 18.21
C GLY A 86 -13.58 -8.68 17.69
N ASN A 87 -14.37 -9.75 17.74
CA ASN A 87 -15.72 -9.79 17.21
C ASN A 87 -16.63 -8.72 17.81
N ILE A 88 -17.57 -8.23 17.02
CA ILE A 88 -18.67 -7.41 17.51
C ILE A 88 -19.62 -8.29 18.31
N ILE A 89 -19.90 -7.90 19.55
CA ILE A 89 -20.89 -8.52 20.42
C ILE A 89 -22.24 -7.86 20.22
N SER A 90 -22.27 -6.51 20.18
CA SER A 90 -23.48 -5.74 19.93
C SER A 90 -23.15 -4.40 19.29
N THR A 91 -24.10 -3.82 18.56
CA THR A 91 -23.98 -2.48 17.97
C THR A 91 -25.31 -1.75 18.12
N GLU A 92 -25.25 -0.50 18.57
CA GLU A 92 -26.39 0.42 18.65
C GLU A 92 -25.97 1.81 18.10
N GLY A 93 -26.31 2.06 16.83
CA GLY A 93 -25.86 3.26 16.12
C GLY A 93 -24.33 3.31 16.03
N VAL A 94 -23.74 4.33 16.63
CA VAL A 94 -22.27 4.52 16.68
C VAL A 94 -21.61 3.90 17.91
N VAL A 95 -22.38 3.23 18.75
CA VAL A 95 -21.86 2.51 19.94
C VAL A 95 -21.69 1.04 19.60
N VAL A 96 -20.49 0.51 19.81
CA VAL A 96 -20.16 -0.90 19.54
C VAL A 96 -19.56 -1.54 20.77
N GLU A 97 -20.06 -2.71 21.13
CA GLU A 97 -19.41 -3.61 22.09
C GLU A 97 -18.61 -4.66 21.33
N ARG A 98 -17.32 -4.75 21.64
CA ARG A 98 -16.40 -5.69 21.00
C ARG A 98 -15.76 -6.62 22.02
N GLU A 99 -15.46 -7.82 21.59
CA GLU A 99 -14.63 -8.76 22.33
C GLU A 99 -13.28 -8.12 22.66
N LEU A 100 -12.83 -8.21 23.91
CA LEU A 100 -11.51 -7.80 24.34
C LEU A 100 -10.61 -9.05 24.32
N ILE A 101 -9.70 -9.12 23.33
CA ILE A 101 -8.81 -10.28 23.14
C ILE A 101 -7.63 -10.20 24.10
N ASN A 102 -6.95 -9.05 24.12
CA ASN A 102 -5.88 -8.78 25.08
C ASN A 102 -5.81 -7.28 25.37
N GLN A 103 -5.13 -6.94 26.47
CA GLN A 103 -4.88 -5.56 26.89
C GLN A 103 -3.48 -5.47 27.52
N HIS A 104 -2.74 -4.43 27.13
CA HIS A 104 -1.48 -4.05 27.75
C HIS A 104 -1.62 -2.66 28.36
N GLY A 105 -1.14 -2.50 29.59
CA GLY A 105 -1.35 -1.26 30.33
C GLY A 105 -2.81 -1.14 30.82
N THR A 106 -3.31 0.09 30.89
CA THR A 106 -4.63 0.38 31.46
C THR A 106 -5.49 1.13 30.45
N ILE A 107 -6.64 0.57 30.12
CA ILE A 107 -7.74 1.25 29.41
C ILE A 107 -8.95 1.20 30.34
N VAL A 108 -9.55 2.35 30.61
CA VAL A 108 -10.69 2.51 31.52
C VAL A 108 -11.82 3.29 30.87
N GLU A 109 -12.99 3.20 31.48
CA GLU A 109 -14.13 4.04 31.13
C GLU A 109 -13.77 5.53 31.18
N GLY A 110 -14.12 6.27 30.13
CA GLY A 110 -13.77 7.69 29.96
C GLY A 110 -12.50 7.93 29.15
N ASP A 111 -11.68 6.91 28.90
CA ASP A 111 -10.51 7.05 28.05
C ASP A 111 -10.90 7.43 26.62
N ARG A 112 -10.01 8.18 25.99
CA ARG A 112 -10.09 8.52 24.56
C ARG A 112 -9.07 7.68 23.79
N ILE A 113 -9.54 7.09 22.69
CA ILE A 113 -8.71 6.27 21.80
C ILE A 113 -8.05 7.16 20.76
N ARG A 114 -6.73 7.07 20.65
CA ARG A 114 -5.92 7.88 19.72
C ARG A 114 -5.88 7.33 18.30
N GLY A 115 -6.24 6.10 18.13
CA GLY A 115 -6.21 5.49 16.81
C GLY A 115 -6.51 4.00 16.83
N THR A 116 -6.91 3.47 15.66
CA THR A 116 -6.84 2.04 15.39
C THR A 116 -5.46 1.70 14.87
N SER A 117 -4.96 0.54 15.26
CA SER A 117 -3.68 0.03 14.82
C SER A 117 -3.85 -1.25 14.05
N LEU A 118 -2.92 -1.49 13.15
CA LEU A 118 -2.76 -2.80 12.53
C LEU A 118 -2.44 -3.82 13.62
N VAL A 119 -3.13 -4.95 13.54
CA VAL A 119 -2.92 -6.09 14.42
C VAL A 119 -2.38 -7.23 13.57
N VAL A 120 -1.27 -7.79 14.01
CA VAL A 120 -0.72 -9.00 13.42
C VAL A 120 -0.89 -10.17 14.37
N ARG A 121 -1.05 -11.35 13.82
CA ARG A 121 -1.01 -12.60 14.58
C ARG A 121 0.33 -13.25 14.33
N ASP A 122 1.11 -13.46 15.39
CA ASP A 122 2.40 -14.13 15.27
C ASP A 122 2.23 -15.65 15.05
N ASN A 123 3.33 -16.34 14.78
CA ASN A 123 3.36 -17.80 14.57
C ASN A 123 2.99 -18.61 15.84
N LYS A 124 2.88 -17.97 17.00
CA LYS A 124 2.35 -18.58 18.23
C LYS A 124 0.85 -18.36 18.41
N GLY A 125 0.24 -17.61 17.50
CA GLY A 125 -1.16 -17.24 17.56
C GLY A 125 -1.46 -16.05 18.45
N GLU A 126 -0.43 -15.32 18.94
CA GLU A 126 -0.59 -14.12 19.75
C GLU A 126 -0.76 -12.88 18.88
N TYR A 127 -1.66 -12.01 19.29
CA TYR A 127 -1.89 -10.75 18.59
C TYR A 127 -0.95 -9.66 19.09
N LYS A 128 -0.34 -8.92 18.16
CA LYS A 128 0.54 -7.77 18.43
C LYS A 128 0.03 -6.53 17.69
N ILE A 129 0.05 -5.41 18.40
CA ILE A 129 -0.27 -4.11 17.80
C ILE A 129 1.01 -3.52 17.23
N LEU A 130 0.99 -3.15 15.96
CA LEU A 130 2.15 -2.62 15.21
C LEU A 130 2.17 -1.09 15.12
N GLY A 131 1.58 -0.40 16.08
CA GLY A 131 1.54 1.06 16.11
C GLY A 131 0.29 1.64 15.43
N THR A 132 0.18 2.96 15.43
CA THR A 132 -0.95 3.64 14.78
C THR A 132 -0.84 3.50 13.28
N SER A 133 -1.81 2.88 12.64
CA SER A 133 -1.95 2.96 11.20
C SER A 133 -2.41 4.37 10.84
N SER A 134 -1.52 5.18 10.26
CA SER A 134 -2.03 6.12 9.30
C SER A 134 -2.35 5.33 8.03
N TRP A 135 -3.41 5.66 7.39
CA TRP A 135 -3.87 5.07 6.12
C TRP A 135 -2.81 5.16 4.98
N SER A 136 -1.78 5.94 5.16
CA SER A 136 -0.64 6.08 4.26
C SER A 136 0.32 4.89 4.25
N GLY A 137 0.04 3.79 4.94
CA GLY A 137 0.96 2.66 5.01
C GLY A 137 2.27 2.97 5.75
N GLN A 138 2.37 4.15 6.32
CA GLN A 138 3.52 4.55 7.11
C GLN A 138 3.35 4.03 8.53
N ALA A 139 4.01 2.94 8.74
CA ALA A 139 4.34 2.53 10.07
C ALA A 139 5.04 3.71 10.76
N ALA A 140 4.57 4.06 11.96
CA ALA A 140 5.26 4.99 12.82
C ALA A 140 6.75 4.65 12.84
N GLU A 141 7.59 5.66 12.82
CA GLU A 141 9.06 5.62 12.82
C GLU A 141 9.64 4.30 13.34
N GLY A 142 9.94 3.36 12.45
CA GLY A 142 10.51 2.06 12.83
C GLY A 142 10.88 1.21 11.63
N VAL A 143 11.93 0.44 11.81
CA VAL A 143 12.29 -0.64 10.89
C VAL A 143 11.52 -1.88 11.30
N TYR A 144 10.62 -2.34 10.43
CA TYR A 144 9.90 -3.60 10.63
C TYR A 144 10.63 -4.70 9.87
N THR A 145 10.89 -5.79 10.56
CA THR A 145 11.55 -6.96 9.99
C THR A 145 10.61 -8.17 10.00
N PRO A 146 10.83 -9.19 9.19
CA PRO A 146 10.09 -10.45 9.31
C PRO A 146 10.10 -11.01 10.72
N LYS A 147 11.20 -10.82 11.47
CA LYS A 147 11.32 -11.23 12.87
C LYS A 147 10.42 -10.41 13.80
N SER A 148 10.37 -9.09 13.63
CA SER A 148 9.56 -8.23 14.51
C SER A 148 8.07 -8.37 14.28
N VAL A 149 7.63 -8.63 13.04
CA VAL A 149 6.22 -8.71 12.65
C VAL A 149 5.67 -10.12 12.82
N SER A 150 6.33 -11.12 12.22
CA SER A 150 5.83 -12.51 12.13
C SER A 150 6.72 -13.52 12.84
N ASN A 151 7.72 -13.06 13.60
CA ASN A 151 8.69 -13.90 14.33
C ASN A 151 9.47 -14.87 13.42
N LEU A 152 9.63 -14.55 12.15
CA LEU A 152 10.38 -15.35 11.18
C LEU A 152 11.86 -14.98 11.19
N ASP A 153 12.73 -16.00 11.14
CA ASP A 153 14.14 -15.79 10.88
C ASP A 153 14.37 -15.45 9.41
N TYR A 154 15.27 -14.52 9.15
CA TYR A 154 15.51 -13.97 7.83
C TYR A 154 16.98 -13.54 7.66
N GLU A 155 17.37 -13.36 6.43
CA GLU A 155 18.61 -12.70 6.05
C GLU A 155 18.32 -11.46 5.19
N THR A 156 19.18 -10.46 5.26
CA THR A 156 19.18 -9.35 4.30
C THR A 156 20.07 -9.76 3.15
N ILE A 157 19.48 -9.91 1.98
CA ILE A 157 20.17 -10.21 0.73
C ILE A 157 20.16 -8.99 -0.17
N TYR A 158 20.97 -9.03 -1.22
CA TYR A 158 21.05 -7.98 -2.22
C TYR A 158 20.92 -8.58 -3.61
N TYR A 159 20.22 -7.83 -4.48
CA TYR A 159 20.07 -8.19 -5.88
C TYR A 159 20.47 -7.02 -6.78
N GLN A 160 20.85 -7.32 -8.02
CA GLN A 160 21.33 -6.34 -8.99
C GLN A 160 20.19 -5.91 -9.91
N SER A 161 20.14 -4.61 -10.21
CA SER A 161 19.33 -4.00 -11.26
C SER A 161 20.21 -3.10 -12.12
N ASP A 162 19.65 -2.45 -13.14
CA ASP A 162 20.35 -1.46 -13.99
C ASP A 162 20.88 -0.26 -13.19
N LEU A 163 20.19 0.13 -12.11
CA LEU A 163 20.59 1.25 -11.24
C LEU A 163 21.55 0.86 -10.12
N GLY A 164 21.89 -0.41 -10.00
CA GLY A 164 22.80 -0.92 -8.97
C GLY A 164 22.18 -1.97 -8.06
N GLU A 165 22.60 -1.98 -6.81
CA GLU A 165 22.27 -3.01 -5.84
C GLU A 165 21.10 -2.59 -4.94
N PHE A 166 20.13 -3.48 -4.78
CA PHE A 166 18.94 -3.26 -3.96
C PHE A 166 18.80 -4.32 -2.85
N PRO A 167 18.37 -3.94 -1.63
CA PRO A 167 18.18 -4.88 -0.54
C PRO A 167 16.83 -5.59 -0.60
N ALA A 168 16.80 -6.81 -0.05
CA ALA A 168 15.58 -7.56 0.22
C ALA A 168 15.71 -8.34 1.53
N TYR A 169 14.58 -8.60 2.20
CA TYR A 169 14.51 -9.60 3.27
C TYR A 169 14.12 -10.95 2.68
N LEU A 170 14.89 -11.98 2.95
CA LEU A 170 14.60 -13.35 2.57
C LEU A 170 14.41 -14.20 3.83
N THR A 171 13.21 -14.79 4.02
CA THR A 171 12.98 -15.70 5.15
C THR A 171 13.76 -17.00 4.99
N ASN A 172 14.20 -17.59 6.11
CA ASN A 172 15.06 -18.78 6.07
C ASN A 172 14.26 -20.08 5.88
N GLU A 173 12.97 -20.09 6.25
CA GLU A 173 12.12 -21.28 6.24
C GLU A 173 11.36 -21.39 4.92
N GLY A 174 11.17 -22.64 4.44
CA GLY A 174 10.46 -23.01 3.23
C GLY A 174 11.38 -23.65 2.18
N ASP A 175 10.88 -24.69 1.50
CA ASP A 175 11.61 -25.47 0.50
C ASP A 175 10.86 -25.67 -0.82
N ILE A 176 9.59 -25.22 -0.90
CA ILE A 176 8.77 -25.35 -2.11
C ILE A 176 9.16 -24.32 -3.18
N GLY A 177 9.41 -23.08 -2.78
CA GLY A 177 9.72 -21.98 -3.69
C GLY A 177 9.85 -20.65 -2.96
N ILE A 178 9.88 -19.56 -3.73
CA ILE A 178 9.98 -18.20 -3.20
C ILE A 178 8.79 -17.37 -3.69
N VAL A 179 8.14 -16.67 -2.76
CA VAL A 179 7.18 -15.61 -3.08
C VAL A 179 7.89 -14.26 -2.96
N ILE A 180 7.99 -13.52 -4.08
CA ILE A 180 8.56 -12.17 -4.12
C ILE A 180 7.45 -11.15 -3.88
N PHE A 181 7.54 -10.39 -2.81
CA PHE A 181 6.61 -9.32 -2.48
C PHE A 181 7.10 -7.98 -3.03
N VAL A 182 6.28 -7.40 -3.90
CA VAL A 182 6.46 -6.08 -4.51
C VAL A 182 5.46 -5.12 -3.88
N HIS A 183 5.96 -4.24 -3.04
CA HIS A 183 5.12 -3.30 -2.28
C HIS A 183 4.52 -2.20 -3.16
N GLY A 184 3.54 -1.48 -2.60
CA GLY A 184 2.86 -0.38 -3.27
C GLY A 184 3.67 0.91 -3.27
N PHE A 185 3.06 1.93 -3.83
CA PHE A 185 3.58 3.29 -3.89
C PHE A 185 4.03 3.80 -2.51
N ARG A 186 5.24 4.36 -2.44
CA ARG A 186 5.88 4.85 -1.20
C ARG A 186 6.15 3.80 -0.12
N GLY A 187 6.12 2.52 -0.46
CA GLY A 187 6.64 1.47 0.39
C GLY A 187 8.16 1.45 0.40
N ASP A 188 8.71 0.60 1.19
CA ASP A 188 10.07 0.08 1.12
C ASP A 188 10.16 -1.22 1.94
N TYR A 189 11.17 -2.04 1.69
CA TYR A 189 11.30 -3.34 2.34
C TYR A 189 11.35 -3.26 3.87
N SER A 190 11.82 -2.14 4.43
CA SER A 190 11.96 -1.97 5.88
C SER A 190 10.67 -1.50 6.56
N ARG A 191 9.79 -0.82 5.82
CA ARG A 191 8.55 -0.23 6.35
C ARG A 191 7.31 -1.02 5.97
N GLU A 192 7.38 -1.76 4.85
CA GLU A 192 6.25 -2.57 4.41
C GLU A 192 5.88 -3.64 5.45
N VAL A 193 4.71 -3.48 6.05
CA VAL A 193 4.22 -4.35 7.12
C VAL A 193 3.38 -5.49 6.55
N PHE A 194 2.55 -5.22 5.54
CA PHE A 194 1.62 -6.21 4.99
C PHE A 194 2.33 -7.42 4.39
N ALA A 195 3.41 -7.20 3.62
CA ALA A 195 4.22 -8.27 3.09
C ALA A 195 4.81 -9.16 4.21
N LYS A 196 5.23 -8.54 5.33
CA LYS A 196 5.78 -9.30 6.48
C LYS A 196 4.70 -10.06 7.24
N MET A 197 3.47 -9.56 7.29
CA MET A 197 2.32 -10.30 7.82
C MET A 197 2.02 -11.53 6.95
N ARG A 198 1.93 -11.32 5.64
CA ARG A 198 1.72 -12.39 4.67
C ARG A 198 2.86 -13.40 4.64
N ALA A 199 4.10 -12.95 4.92
CA ALA A 199 5.27 -13.81 4.98
C ALA A 199 5.10 -14.98 5.96
N GLY A 200 4.43 -14.76 7.10
CA GLY A 200 4.10 -15.83 8.04
C GLY A 200 3.22 -16.91 7.42
N GLU A 201 2.13 -16.49 6.77
CA GLU A 201 1.21 -17.40 6.09
C GLU A 201 1.89 -18.17 4.94
N ILE A 202 2.75 -17.49 4.20
CA ILE A 202 3.50 -18.07 3.09
C ILE A 202 4.51 -19.11 3.57
N VAL A 203 5.20 -18.85 4.68
CA VAL A 203 6.14 -19.81 5.29
C VAL A 203 5.39 -21.04 5.80
N ASP A 204 4.21 -20.88 6.41
CA ASP A 204 3.36 -21.98 6.83
C ASP A 204 2.90 -22.86 5.65
N MET A 205 2.83 -22.31 4.43
CA MET A 205 2.56 -23.05 3.20
C MET A 205 3.82 -23.71 2.59
N GLY A 206 4.98 -23.54 3.21
CA GLY A 206 6.26 -24.13 2.78
C GLY A 206 7.05 -23.30 1.77
N TYR A 207 6.68 -22.04 1.53
CA TYR A 207 7.44 -21.12 0.68
C TYR A 207 8.31 -20.18 1.51
N ARG A 208 9.44 -19.77 0.96
CA ARG A 208 10.18 -18.60 1.47
C ARG A 208 9.55 -17.32 0.97
N SER A 209 9.69 -16.25 1.73
CA SER A 209 9.23 -14.92 1.37
C SER A 209 10.42 -14.01 1.10
N MET A 210 10.46 -13.37 -0.08
CA MET A 210 11.44 -12.37 -0.45
C MET A 210 10.74 -11.00 -0.55
N ILE A 211 11.00 -10.13 0.40
CA ILE A 211 10.37 -8.80 0.48
C ILE A 211 11.38 -7.79 -0.05
N ILE A 212 11.13 -7.22 -1.21
CA ILE A 212 12.08 -6.39 -1.95
C ILE A 212 11.84 -4.90 -1.73
N SER A 213 12.90 -4.12 -1.93
CA SER A 213 12.85 -2.72 -2.29
C SER A 213 13.18 -2.56 -3.76
N TYR A 214 12.80 -1.46 -4.36
CA TYR A 214 13.13 -1.14 -5.73
C TYR A 214 13.38 0.38 -5.89
N ARG A 215 13.67 0.85 -7.12
CA ARG A 215 13.98 2.27 -7.38
C ARG A 215 12.95 3.22 -6.78
N ASN A 216 13.39 4.40 -6.42
CA ASN A 216 12.63 5.45 -5.75
C ASN A 216 12.27 5.18 -4.28
N ASP A 217 12.58 4.02 -3.72
CA ASP A 217 12.43 3.80 -2.29
C ASP A 217 13.37 4.68 -1.48
N LYS A 218 13.00 4.96 -0.23
CA LYS A 218 13.74 5.89 0.61
C LYS A 218 15.18 5.45 0.84
N GLY A 219 16.12 6.31 0.43
CA GLY A 219 17.55 6.06 0.60
C GLY A 219 18.17 5.13 -0.45
N LEU A 220 17.40 4.73 -1.45
CA LEU A 220 17.87 3.89 -2.55
C LEU A 220 18.01 4.70 -3.86
N PRO A 221 18.60 4.11 -4.92
CA PRO A 221 18.73 4.76 -6.20
C PRO A 221 17.38 5.22 -6.74
N LYS A 222 17.38 6.44 -7.29
CA LYS A 222 16.19 7.02 -7.91
C LYS A 222 16.19 6.80 -9.40
N ASP A 223 14.99 6.66 -9.94
CA ASP A 223 14.80 6.68 -11.39
C ASP A 223 15.40 7.97 -11.99
N PRO A 224 16.16 7.88 -13.09
CA PRO A 224 16.75 9.06 -13.75
C PRO A 224 15.74 10.11 -14.19
N SER A 225 14.47 9.75 -14.41
CA SER A 225 13.40 10.71 -14.72
C SER A 225 13.00 11.56 -13.51
N GLY A 226 13.37 11.17 -12.30
CA GLY A 226 13.00 11.83 -11.05
C GLY A 226 11.55 11.64 -10.63
N ILE A 227 10.84 10.65 -11.20
CA ILE A 227 9.45 10.33 -10.86
C ILE A 227 9.24 8.83 -10.71
N PHE A 228 8.16 8.44 -10.05
CA PHE A 228 7.64 7.07 -10.13
C PHE A 228 7.04 6.80 -11.52
N GLN A 229 7.46 5.72 -12.15
CA GLN A 229 7.07 5.31 -13.49
C GLN A 229 6.01 4.19 -13.51
N TYR A 230 5.58 3.74 -12.34
CA TYR A 230 4.56 2.70 -12.11
C TYR A 230 4.72 1.43 -12.95
N GLY A 231 5.95 1.05 -13.23
CA GLY A 231 6.30 -0.16 -13.95
C GLY A 231 7.09 0.10 -15.22
N THR A 232 7.03 1.30 -15.82
CA THR A 232 7.72 1.59 -17.10
C THR A 232 9.23 1.32 -17.02
N THR A 233 9.83 1.56 -15.86
CA THR A 233 11.26 1.29 -15.58
C THR A 233 11.46 0.34 -14.40
N GLU A 234 10.55 0.33 -13.42
CA GLU A 234 10.66 -0.50 -12.22
C GLU A 234 10.64 -2.01 -12.50
N TRP A 235 10.19 -2.44 -13.68
CA TRP A 235 10.22 -3.85 -14.08
C TRP A 235 11.65 -4.43 -14.11
N GLU A 236 12.67 -3.61 -14.36
CA GLU A 236 14.07 -4.04 -14.36
C GLU A 236 14.55 -4.43 -12.96
N ASP A 237 14.02 -3.77 -11.92
CA ASP A 237 14.29 -4.13 -10.54
C ASP A 237 13.59 -5.46 -10.18
N ILE A 238 12.39 -5.68 -10.72
CA ILE A 238 11.68 -6.94 -10.52
C ILE A 238 12.41 -8.09 -11.22
N ASP A 239 12.93 -7.86 -12.42
CA ASP A 239 13.73 -8.86 -13.16
C ASP A 239 14.97 -9.24 -12.37
N GLY A 240 15.73 -8.27 -11.86
CA GLY A 240 16.87 -8.52 -10.99
C GLY A 240 16.52 -9.27 -9.69
N ALA A 241 15.37 -8.96 -9.09
CA ALA A 241 14.89 -9.67 -7.91
C ALA A 241 14.50 -11.13 -8.24
N ILE A 242 13.91 -11.37 -9.42
CA ILE A 242 13.60 -12.71 -9.93
C ILE A 242 14.91 -13.50 -10.16
N ASP A 243 15.88 -12.91 -10.84
CA ASP A 243 17.19 -13.53 -11.06
C ASP A 243 17.85 -13.95 -9.74
N LYS A 244 17.76 -13.08 -8.72
CA LYS A 244 18.25 -13.40 -7.38
C LYS A 244 17.49 -14.55 -6.72
N ALA A 245 16.17 -14.59 -6.83
CA ALA A 245 15.37 -15.69 -6.30
C ALA A 245 15.69 -17.02 -7.01
N LEU A 246 15.98 -16.99 -8.30
CA LEU A 246 16.36 -18.16 -9.11
C LEU A 246 17.71 -18.78 -8.72
N GLU A 247 18.57 -18.07 -7.96
CA GLU A 247 19.75 -18.69 -7.36
C GLU A 247 19.38 -19.74 -6.28
N TYR A 248 18.17 -19.67 -5.72
CA TYR A 248 17.70 -20.53 -4.64
C TYR A 248 16.65 -21.56 -5.09
N THR A 249 15.86 -21.28 -6.14
CA THR A 249 14.72 -22.13 -6.54
C THR A 249 14.30 -21.91 -7.99
N ASP A 250 13.69 -22.93 -8.59
CA ASP A 250 13.02 -22.83 -9.90
C ASP A 250 11.52 -22.51 -9.80
N ASN A 251 11.03 -22.25 -8.58
CA ASN A 251 9.62 -21.99 -8.29
C ASN A 251 9.45 -20.60 -7.70
N VAL A 252 9.16 -19.60 -8.54
CA VAL A 252 8.95 -18.22 -8.10
C VAL A 252 7.48 -17.82 -8.30
N VAL A 253 6.91 -17.18 -7.30
CA VAL A 253 5.59 -16.52 -7.35
C VAL A 253 5.80 -15.04 -7.11
N LEU A 254 5.13 -14.19 -7.86
CA LEU A 254 5.16 -12.75 -7.67
C LEU A 254 3.90 -12.30 -6.93
N TRP A 255 4.07 -11.44 -5.93
CA TRP A 255 2.94 -10.83 -5.22
C TRP A 255 3.06 -9.32 -5.27
N GLY A 256 2.16 -8.66 -6.01
CA GLY A 256 2.11 -7.21 -6.14
C GLY A 256 0.94 -6.60 -5.39
N THR A 257 1.23 -5.65 -4.52
CA THR A 257 0.21 -4.90 -3.79
C THR A 257 0.14 -3.47 -4.33
N SER A 258 -1.06 -2.96 -4.64
CA SER A 258 -1.29 -1.58 -5.07
C SER A 258 -0.34 -1.17 -6.23
N GLY A 259 0.46 -0.12 -6.04
CA GLY A 259 1.47 0.32 -7.01
C GLY A 259 2.47 -0.74 -7.45
N GLY A 260 2.71 -1.80 -6.65
CA GLY A 260 3.57 -2.93 -7.01
C GLY A 260 3.00 -3.82 -8.13
N GLY A 261 1.72 -3.67 -8.44
CA GLY A 261 1.10 -4.35 -9.58
C GLY A 261 1.65 -3.88 -10.93
N GLY A 262 1.97 -2.60 -11.08
CA GLY A 262 2.53 -2.03 -12.31
C GLY A 262 3.85 -2.65 -12.73
N PRO A 263 4.89 -2.65 -11.87
CA PRO A 263 6.18 -3.28 -12.16
C PRO A 263 6.09 -4.74 -12.57
N ILE A 264 5.28 -5.55 -11.88
CA ILE A 264 5.04 -6.96 -12.24
C ILE A 264 4.36 -7.05 -13.61
N SER A 265 3.35 -6.24 -13.86
CA SER A 265 2.60 -6.24 -15.12
C SER A 265 3.46 -5.78 -16.29
N SER A 266 4.33 -4.80 -16.07
CA SER A 266 5.31 -4.36 -17.07
C SER A 266 6.35 -5.45 -17.35
N TRP A 267 6.86 -6.11 -16.30
CA TRP A 267 7.76 -7.26 -16.45
C TRP A 267 7.16 -8.33 -17.36
N LEU A 268 5.86 -8.64 -17.20
CA LEU A 268 5.15 -9.58 -18.08
C LEU A 268 5.20 -9.19 -19.56
N GLY A 269 5.18 -7.90 -19.87
CA GLY A 269 5.25 -7.40 -21.24
C GLY A 269 6.67 -7.38 -21.83
N ASN A 270 7.68 -7.22 -20.98
CA ASN A 270 9.06 -6.98 -21.41
C ASN A 270 9.92 -8.25 -21.45
N VAL A 271 9.66 -9.24 -20.59
CA VAL A 271 10.49 -10.43 -20.48
C VAL A 271 9.97 -11.59 -21.33
N GLY A 272 10.86 -12.24 -22.06
CA GLY A 272 10.52 -13.35 -22.97
C GLY A 272 10.31 -14.67 -22.26
N ASP A 273 11.28 -15.11 -21.42
CA ASP A 273 11.20 -16.38 -20.69
C ASP A 273 10.62 -16.19 -19.30
N LYS A 274 9.41 -16.69 -19.12
CA LYS A 274 8.64 -16.63 -17.88
C LYS A 274 8.43 -18.00 -17.23
N SER A 275 9.09 -19.03 -17.72
CA SER A 275 8.83 -20.44 -17.36
C SER A 275 9.05 -20.77 -15.88
N LYS A 276 9.85 -19.95 -15.19
CA LYS A 276 10.16 -20.10 -13.77
C LYS A 276 9.13 -19.45 -12.85
N ILE A 277 8.28 -18.56 -13.38
CA ILE A 277 7.19 -17.92 -12.62
C ILE A 277 5.99 -18.84 -12.66
N LYS A 278 5.54 -19.28 -11.48
CA LYS A 278 4.47 -20.26 -11.31
C LYS A 278 3.10 -19.62 -11.07
N GLY A 279 3.07 -18.37 -10.70
CA GLY A 279 1.84 -17.62 -10.49
C GLY A 279 2.12 -16.17 -10.13
N ILE A 280 1.10 -15.36 -10.28
CA ILE A 280 1.10 -13.97 -9.85
C ILE A 280 -0.09 -13.75 -8.92
N ILE A 281 0.15 -13.09 -7.81
CA ILE A 281 -0.89 -12.67 -6.87
C ILE A 281 -0.94 -11.14 -6.92
N TYR A 282 -2.11 -10.61 -7.19
CA TYR A 282 -2.37 -9.19 -7.14
C TYR A 282 -3.33 -8.84 -6.01
N GLU A 283 -2.99 -7.83 -5.24
CA GLU A 283 -3.80 -7.27 -4.18
C GLU A 283 -4.05 -5.78 -4.46
N ALA A 284 -5.26 -5.43 -4.91
CA ALA A 284 -5.65 -4.10 -5.37
C ALA A 284 -4.60 -3.45 -6.31
N PRO A 285 -4.20 -4.09 -7.44
CA PRO A 285 -3.04 -3.70 -8.22
C PRO A 285 -3.31 -2.46 -9.08
N VAL A 286 -2.38 -1.53 -9.12
CA VAL A 286 -2.37 -0.44 -10.11
C VAL A 286 -1.75 -0.97 -11.40
N ILE A 287 -2.59 -1.43 -12.34
CA ILE A 287 -2.16 -1.94 -13.66
C ILE A 287 -2.24 -0.84 -14.71
N ASN A 288 -3.16 0.11 -14.55
CA ASN A 288 -3.31 1.29 -15.38
C ASN A 288 -3.33 2.53 -14.48
N PHE A 289 -2.21 3.21 -14.40
CA PHE A 289 -2.07 4.34 -13.49
C PHE A 289 -3.03 5.50 -13.81
N TRP A 290 -3.27 5.76 -15.11
CA TRP A 290 -4.18 6.85 -15.49
C TRP A 290 -5.63 6.61 -15.05
N GLU A 291 -6.11 5.38 -15.07
CA GLU A 291 -7.45 5.07 -14.55
C GLU A 291 -7.55 5.37 -13.04
N SER A 292 -6.53 5.00 -12.26
CA SER A 292 -6.47 5.34 -10.83
C SER A 292 -6.47 6.86 -10.61
N VAL A 293 -5.73 7.62 -11.42
CA VAL A 293 -5.74 9.09 -11.36
C VAL A 293 -7.13 9.66 -11.63
N LYS A 294 -7.86 9.10 -12.61
CA LYS A 294 -9.23 9.55 -12.92
C LYS A 294 -10.21 9.28 -11.78
N VAL A 295 -10.18 8.07 -11.22
CA VAL A 295 -11.08 7.66 -10.13
C VAL A 295 -10.82 8.52 -8.90
N ASN A 296 -9.58 8.60 -8.45
CA ASN A 296 -9.19 9.44 -7.32
C ASN A 296 -9.52 10.92 -7.54
N GLY A 297 -9.26 11.41 -8.75
CA GLY A 297 -9.57 12.78 -9.11
C GLY A 297 -11.06 13.08 -9.07
N ALA A 298 -11.90 12.16 -9.56
CA ALA A 298 -13.36 12.30 -9.53
C ALA A 298 -13.91 12.24 -8.09
N ALA A 299 -13.41 11.34 -7.25
CA ALA A 299 -13.79 11.24 -5.85
C ALA A 299 -13.40 12.51 -5.06
N ARG A 300 -12.18 12.98 -5.22
CA ARG A 300 -11.64 14.13 -4.47
C ARG A 300 -12.15 15.49 -4.96
N TYR A 301 -12.45 15.60 -6.25
CA TYR A 301 -12.91 16.84 -6.90
C TYR A 301 -14.19 16.62 -7.69
N PRO A 302 -15.32 16.25 -7.05
CA PRO A 302 -16.57 15.88 -7.74
C PRO A 302 -17.21 17.04 -8.53
N TRP A 303 -16.80 18.27 -8.27
CA TRP A 303 -17.21 19.47 -9.00
C TRP A 303 -16.44 19.68 -10.33
N VAL A 304 -15.38 18.92 -10.58
CA VAL A 304 -14.60 19.01 -11.83
C VAL A 304 -15.24 18.15 -12.91
N PRO A 305 -15.62 18.76 -14.06
CA PRO A 305 -16.14 17.99 -15.19
C PRO A 305 -15.14 16.92 -15.65
N GLN A 306 -15.59 15.68 -15.78
CA GLN A 306 -14.73 14.55 -16.19
C GLN A 306 -14.03 14.77 -17.55
N GLN A 307 -14.64 15.54 -18.45
CA GLN A 307 -14.05 15.88 -19.73
C GLN A 307 -12.74 16.66 -19.62
N LEU A 308 -12.51 17.33 -18.49
CA LEU A 308 -11.25 18.05 -18.24
C LEU A 308 -10.09 17.13 -17.86
N PHE A 309 -10.34 15.89 -17.46
CA PHE A 309 -9.26 14.97 -17.11
C PHE A 309 -8.29 14.71 -18.27
N SER A 310 -8.80 14.57 -19.50
CA SER A 310 -7.94 14.45 -20.70
C SER A 310 -7.05 15.68 -20.91
N TYR A 311 -7.56 16.88 -20.58
CA TYR A 311 -6.77 18.09 -20.63
C TYR A 311 -5.72 18.12 -19.51
N PHE A 312 -6.06 17.70 -18.29
CA PHE A 312 -5.08 17.61 -17.19
C PHE A 312 -4.02 16.54 -17.48
N LYS A 313 -4.38 15.40 -18.09
CA LYS A 313 -3.44 14.41 -18.60
C LYS A 313 -2.40 15.08 -19.49
N LEU A 314 -2.86 15.73 -20.57
CA LEU A 314 -2.00 16.39 -21.54
C LEU A 314 -1.06 17.43 -20.89
N VAL A 315 -1.59 18.28 -19.99
CA VAL A 315 -0.76 19.28 -19.31
C VAL A 315 0.29 18.63 -18.42
N THR A 316 -0.05 17.53 -17.73
CA THR A 316 0.87 16.79 -16.88
C THR A 316 1.96 16.13 -17.71
N GLU A 317 1.60 15.48 -18.80
CA GLU A 317 2.54 14.83 -19.72
C GLU A 317 3.56 15.84 -20.30
N ILE A 318 3.08 16.99 -20.75
CA ILE A 318 3.96 18.06 -21.26
C ILE A 318 4.86 18.61 -20.14
N ARG A 319 4.30 18.87 -18.96
CA ARG A 319 5.02 19.53 -17.88
C ARG A 319 6.12 18.68 -17.28
N TYR A 320 5.87 17.38 -17.14
CA TYR A 320 6.79 16.44 -16.48
C TYR A 320 7.46 15.47 -17.45
N SER A 321 7.24 15.64 -18.75
CA SER A 321 7.83 14.80 -19.81
C SER A 321 7.54 13.32 -19.60
N ILE A 322 6.29 12.99 -19.29
CA ILE A 322 5.80 11.62 -19.07
C ILE A 322 4.77 11.25 -20.12
N ASP A 323 4.51 9.97 -20.25
CA ASP A 323 3.44 9.42 -21.07
C ASP A 323 2.66 8.40 -20.23
N PHE A 324 1.42 8.76 -19.83
CA PHE A 324 0.57 7.89 -19.05
C PHE A 324 0.11 6.64 -19.80
N ASP A 325 0.11 6.67 -21.13
CA ASP A 325 -0.28 5.49 -21.92
C ASP A 325 0.78 4.40 -21.82
N ASN A 326 2.05 4.75 -21.55
CA ASN A 326 3.12 3.80 -21.23
C ASN A 326 3.00 3.20 -19.81
N MET A 327 2.15 3.76 -18.95
CA MET A 327 1.86 3.25 -17.60
C MET A 327 0.57 2.41 -17.58
N ASN A 328 0.23 1.79 -18.71
CA ASN A 328 -0.91 0.88 -18.87
C ASN A 328 -0.43 -0.50 -19.32
N PHE A 329 -0.49 -1.46 -18.45
CA PHE A 329 -0.01 -2.83 -18.65
C PHE A 329 -1.15 -3.86 -18.75
N THR A 330 -2.39 -3.41 -18.98
CA THR A 330 -3.57 -4.26 -19.03
C THR A 330 -3.41 -5.40 -20.06
N ASP A 331 -2.91 -5.08 -21.26
CA ASP A 331 -2.71 -6.06 -22.31
C ASP A 331 -1.64 -7.11 -21.94
N ALA A 332 -0.60 -6.73 -21.21
CA ALA A 332 0.43 -7.64 -20.76
C ALA A 332 -0.13 -8.69 -19.78
N VAL A 333 -1.03 -8.27 -18.89
CA VAL A 333 -1.70 -9.17 -17.94
C VAL A 333 -2.70 -10.09 -18.65
N ILE A 334 -3.55 -9.53 -19.52
CA ILE A 334 -4.59 -10.29 -20.23
C ILE A 334 -3.98 -11.36 -21.16
N ASN A 335 -2.85 -11.06 -21.80
CA ASN A 335 -2.18 -11.96 -22.73
C ASN A 335 -1.14 -12.88 -22.05
N SER A 336 -1.04 -12.86 -20.71
CA SER A 336 -0.14 -13.74 -19.97
C SER A 336 -0.75 -15.12 -19.80
N ASP A 337 0.06 -16.17 -20.03
CA ASP A 337 -0.29 -17.57 -19.74
C ASP A 337 -0.02 -17.96 -18.25
N ILE A 338 0.56 -17.05 -17.46
CA ILE A 338 0.85 -17.31 -16.05
C ILE A 338 -0.45 -17.24 -15.26
N PRO A 339 -0.75 -18.22 -14.38
CA PRO A 339 -1.91 -18.15 -13.50
C PRO A 339 -1.90 -16.89 -12.64
N VAL A 340 -3.03 -16.18 -12.59
CA VAL A 340 -3.21 -14.96 -11.79
C VAL A 340 -4.29 -15.17 -10.75
N LEU A 341 -3.97 -14.81 -9.51
CA LEU A 341 -4.92 -14.68 -8.40
C LEU A 341 -5.08 -13.19 -8.08
N LEU A 342 -6.30 -12.68 -8.18
CA LEU A 342 -6.60 -11.27 -7.95
C LEU A 342 -7.49 -11.10 -6.71
N PHE A 343 -7.04 -10.28 -5.77
CA PHE A 343 -7.82 -9.78 -4.65
C PHE A 343 -8.09 -8.30 -4.88
N HIS A 344 -9.35 -7.90 -4.82
CA HIS A 344 -9.76 -6.50 -4.98
C HIS A 344 -11.02 -6.22 -4.17
N GLY A 345 -11.09 -5.05 -3.54
CA GLY A 345 -12.29 -4.62 -2.84
C GLY A 345 -13.33 -4.06 -3.80
N ASP A 346 -14.60 -4.44 -3.64
CA ASP A 346 -15.70 -3.94 -4.50
C ASP A 346 -15.89 -2.41 -4.38
N ASP A 347 -15.53 -1.84 -3.22
CA ASP A 347 -15.64 -0.41 -2.92
C ASP A 347 -14.27 0.29 -2.90
N ASP A 348 -13.28 -0.20 -3.65
CA ASP A 348 -11.97 0.45 -3.73
C ASP A 348 -12.09 1.78 -4.50
N GLU A 349 -12.01 2.90 -3.75
CA GLU A 349 -12.07 4.25 -4.30
C GLU A 349 -10.73 4.74 -4.86
N TRP A 350 -9.64 3.96 -4.70
CA TRP A 350 -8.29 4.37 -5.07
C TRP A 350 -7.79 3.68 -6.34
N VAL A 351 -8.07 2.40 -6.46
CA VAL A 351 -7.66 1.58 -7.60
C VAL A 351 -8.91 0.96 -8.21
N PRO A 352 -9.26 1.31 -9.46
CA PRO A 352 -10.45 0.80 -10.13
C PRO A 352 -10.27 -0.62 -10.66
#